data_c6cdceab0fba20c60e0998a88029b759
#
_entry.id   c6cdceab0fba20c60e0998a88029b759
#
_cell.length_a   1.000
_cell.length_b   1.000
_cell.length_c   1.000
_cell.angle_alpha   90.00
_cell.angle_beta   90.00
_cell.angle_gamma   90.00
#
_symmetry.space_group_name_H-M   'P 1'
#
loop_
_entity.id
_entity.type
_entity.pdbx_description
1 polymer ?
#
loop_
_entity_poly.entity_id
_entity_poly.type
_entity_poly.pdbx_seq_one_letter_code
_entity_poly.pdbx_strand_id
1 'polypeptide(L)'
;MERRADMDWMLKDLAETVPQTRHVIVLSSDGLCMAKHGTDPDTADRLAAIGSGLQSLSSAVAAEFPHSDGRMRMVVIEVNGGFMYLMAAGAGAHLAVLADEGVDAGLVGGRMRDLVARIGEHLTSPPRDGGLAV
;
A
#
# COMPACT_ATOMS: atom_id res chain seq x y z
N MET A 1 5.20 16.47 -6.94
CA MET A 1 5.96 16.82 -5.74
C MET A 1 5.08 16.88 -4.52
N GLU A 2 4.11 17.76 -4.49
CA GLU A 2 3.20 17.90 -3.36
C GLU A 2 2.41 16.62 -3.06
N ARG A 3 1.94 15.93 -4.09
CA ARG A 3 1.24 14.66 -3.90
C ARG A 3 2.08 13.62 -3.19
N ARG A 4 3.34 13.51 -3.59
CA ARG A 4 4.24 12.55 -2.98
C ARG A 4 4.51 12.90 -1.51
N ALA A 5 4.73 14.16 -1.23
CA ALA A 5 4.94 14.63 0.14
C ALA A 5 3.72 14.35 1.02
N ASP A 6 2.52 14.57 0.48
CA ASP A 6 1.28 14.29 1.21
C ASP A 6 1.11 12.80 1.47
N MET A 7 1.42 11.96 0.48
CA MET A 7 1.37 10.51 0.68
C MET A 7 2.41 10.03 1.68
N ASP A 8 3.63 10.56 1.61
CA ASP A 8 4.67 10.19 2.59
C ASP A 8 4.21 10.52 4.01
N TRP A 9 3.53 11.65 4.19
CA TRP A 9 2.98 12.03 5.49
C TRP A 9 1.91 11.04 5.97
N MET A 10 1.02 10.61 5.08
CA MET A 10 -0.01 9.61 5.41
C MET A 10 0.62 8.29 5.86
N LEU A 11 1.71 7.88 5.18
CA LEU A 11 2.41 6.65 5.53
C LEU A 11 3.11 6.77 6.89
N LYS A 12 3.67 7.92 7.17
CA LYS A 12 4.27 8.23 8.46
C LYS A 12 3.22 8.11 9.57
N ASP A 13 2.03 8.64 9.34
CA ASP A 13 0.94 8.58 10.31
C ASP A 13 0.58 7.13 10.65
N LEU A 14 0.47 6.27 9.65
CA LEU A 14 0.22 4.84 9.90
C LEU A 14 1.34 4.23 10.74
N ALA A 15 2.59 4.46 10.35
CA ALA A 15 3.74 3.89 11.04
C ALA A 15 3.79 4.33 12.51
N GLU A 16 3.41 5.56 12.80
CA GLU A 16 3.42 6.08 14.16
C GLU A 16 2.26 5.56 15.00
N THR A 17 1.14 5.21 14.36
CA THR A 17 -0.04 4.74 15.09
C THR A 17 -0.10 3.22 15.22
N VAL A 18 0.75 2.49 14.51
CA VAL A 18 0.80 1.02 14.59
C VAL A 18 2.19 0.59 15.06
N PRO A 19 2.37 0.28 16.35
CA PRO A 19 3.65 -0.21 16.85
C PRO A 19 4.09 -1.46 16.11
N GLN A 20 5.40 -1.67 15.99
CA GLN A 20 6.03 -2.80 15.31
C GLN A 20 6.01 -2.71 13.78
N THR A 21 5.62 -1.59 13.22
CA THR A 21 5.70 -1.35 11.77
C THR A 21 7.14 -1.03 11.39
N ARG A 22 7.67 -1.74 10.37
CA ARG A 22 9.02 -1.53 9.87
C ARG A 22 9.06 -0.63 8.65
N HIS A 23 8.27 -0.98 7.63
CA HIS A 23 8.28 -0.28 6.34
C HIS A 23 6.86 -0.06 5.88
N VAL A 24 6.61 1.11 5.30
CA VAL A 24 5.33 1.43 4.68
C VAL A 24 5.62 2.03 3.32
N ILE A 25 5.05 1.45 2.26
CA ILE A 25 5.20 2.00 0.92
C ILE A 25 3.87 1.97 0.17
N VAL A 26 3.74 2.87 -0.80
CA VAL A 26 2.71 2.79 -1.83
C VAL A 26 3.41 2.47 -3.14
N LEU A 27 2.90 1.50 -3.87
CA LEU A 27 3.47 1.07 -5.15
C LEU A 27 2.41 1.09 -6.23
N SER A 28 2.86 1.21 -7.46
CA SER A 28 2.00 1.09 -8.64
C SER A 28 1.96 -0.37 -9.10
N SER A 29 0.98 -0.70 -9.94
CA SER A 29 0.83 -2.06 -10.45
C SER A 29 2.02 -2.52 -11.29
N ASP A 30 2.78 -1.59 -11.87
CA ASP A 30 3.98 -1.91 -12.64
C ASP A 30 5.26 -1.95 -11.79
N GLY A 31 5.13 -1.92 -10.47
CA GLY A 31 6.24 -2.17 -9.57
C GLY A 31 7.09 -0.98 -9.21
N LEU A 32 6.56 0.22 -9.36
CA LEU A 32 7.27 1.44 -8.98
C LEU A 32 6.83 1.93 -7.59
N CYS A 33 7.78 2.36 -6.78
CA CYS A 33 7.46 2.97 -5.50
C CYS A 33 6.97 4.39 -5.72
N MET A 34 5.75 4.67 -5.23
CA MET A 34 5.12 5.99 -5.35
C MET A 34 5.34 6.85 -4.11
N ALA A 35 5.43 6.22 -2.95
CA ALA A 35 5.63 6.89 -1.67
C ALA A 35 6.22 5.89 -0.67
N LYS A 36 6.91 6.38 0.33
CA LYS A 36 7.53 5.50 1.34
C LYS A 36 7.72 6.22 2.66
N HIS A 37 7.78 5.43 3.73
CA HIS A 37 8.17 5.91 5.06
C HIS A 37 8.96 4.81 5.76
N GLY A 38 10.07 5.22 6.39
CA GLY A 38 10.91 4.31 7.15
C GLY A 38 11.73 3.33 6.29
N THR A 39 11.93 3.66 5.02
CA THR A 39 12.48 2.72 4.05
C THR A 39 13.50 3.43 3.17
N ASP A 40 14.69 2.83 3.04
CA ASP A 40 15.68 3.34 2.09
C ASP A 40 15.25 3.06 0.65
N PRO A 41 15.78 3.79 -0.34
CA PRO A 41 15.34 3.62 -1.73
C PRO A 41 15.49 2.20 -2.27
N ASP A 42 16.58 1.51 -1.97
CA ASP A 42 16.80 0.16 -2.47
C ASP A 42 15.79 -0.84 -1.91
N THR A 43 15.51 -0.75 -0.62
CA THR A 43 14.49 -1.59 0.01
C THR A 43 13.11 -1.27 -0.54
N ALA A 44 12.79 0.00 -0.73
CA ALA A 44 11.52 0.42 -1.30
C ALA A 44 11.32 -0.15 -2.70
N ASP A 45 12.36 -0.13 -3.52
CA ASP A 45 12.30 -0.69 -4.89
C ASP A 45 12.08 -2.20 -4.86
N ARG A 46 12.75 -2.92 -3.96
CA ARG A 46 12.53 -4.37 -3.81
C ARG A 46 11.12 -4.67 -3.35
N LEU A 47 10.62 -3.93 -2.37
CA LEU A 47 9.26 -4.14 -1.85
C LEU A 47 8.20 -3.82 -2.90
N ALA A 48 8.43 -2.79 -3.72
CA ALA A 48 7.53 -2.44 -4.81
C ALA A 48 7.46 -3.57 -5.85
N ALA A 49 8.60 -4.16 -6.17
CA ALA A 49 8.66 -5.29 -7.11
C ALA A 49 7.94 -6.52 -6.53
N ILE A 50 8.17 -6.81 -5.26
CA ILE A 50 7.50 -7.93 -4.56
C ILE A 50 5.99 -7.71 -4.57
N GLY A 51 5.55 -6.51 -4.19
CA GLY A 51 4.13 -6.17 -4.15
C GLY A 51 3.46 -6.29 -5.50
N SER A 52 4.12 -5.86 -6.56
CA SER A 52 3.63 -5.99 -7.93
C SER A 52 3.45 -7.46 -8.31
N GLY A 53 4.43 -8.32 -7.98
CA GLY A 53 4.35 -9.75 -8.22
C GLY A 53 3.20 -10.39 -7.46
N LEU A 54 3.03 -10.03 -6.20
CA LEU A 54 1.93 -10.55 -5.36
C LEU A 54 0.58 -10.11 -5.91
N GLN A 55 0.47 -8.88 -6.36
CA GLN A 55 -0.77 -8.37 -6.96
C GLN A 55 -1.14 -9.19 -8.20
N SER A 56 -0.18 -9.48 -9.06
CA SER A 56 -0.40 -10.30 -10.25
C SER A 56 -0.88 -11.70 -9.90
N LEU A 57 -0.20 -12.36 -8.97
CA LEU A 57 -0.58 -13.71 -8.51
C LEU A 57 -1.95 -13.71 -7.87
N SER A 58 -2.25 -12.68 -7.08
CA SER A 58 -3.54 -12.56 -6.39
C SER A 58 -4.69 -12.36 -7.38
N SER A 59 -4.45 -11.64 -8.47
CA SER A 59 -5.45 -11.48 -9.53
C SER A 59 -5.75 -12.82 -10.19
N ALA A 60 -4.73 -13.66 -10.38
CA ALA A 60 -4.93 -15.01 -10.91
C ALA A 60 -5.78 -15.86 -9.95
N VAL A 61 -5.56 -15.74 -8.64
CA VAL A 61 -6.40 -16.41 -7.64
C VAL A 61 -7.85 -15.92 -7.73
N ALA A 62 -8.04 -14.62 -7.85
CA ALA A 62 -9.39 -14.04 -7.93
C ALA A 62 -10.15 -14.57 -9.15
N ALA A 63 -9.46 -14.84 -10.24
CA ALA A 63 -10.08 -15.38 -11.46
C ALA A 63 -10.68 -16.78 -11.27
N GLU A 64 -10.26 -17.51 -10.22
CA GLU A 64 -10.81 -18.83 -9.91
C GLU A 64 -12.18 -18.76 -9.24
N PHE A 65 -12.64 -17.58 -8.86
CA PHE A 65 -13.93 -17.41 -8.18
C PHE A 65 -14.98 -16.90 -9.17
N PRO A 66 -16.11 -17.63 -9.35
CA PRO A 66 -17.07 -17.32 -10.42
C PRO A 66 -17.70 -15.93 -10.37
N HIS A 67 -17.79 -15.34 -9.20
CA HIS A 67 -18.43 -14.04 -9.02
C HIS A 67 -17.44 -12.93 -8.63
N SER A 68 -16.16 -13.21 -8.83
CA SER A 68 -15.12 -12.24 -8.52
C SER A 68 -15.03 -11.17 -9.62
N ASP A 69 -14.70 -9.96 -9.21
CA ASP A 69 -14.38 -8.89 -10.15
C ASP A 69 -12.92 -8.97 -10.64
N GLY A 70 -12.21 -10.03 -10.26
CA GLY A 70 -10.80 -10.22 -10.62
C GLY A 70 -9.82 -9.39 -9.83
N ARG A 71 -10.28 -8.74 -8.78
CA ARG A 71 -9.45 -7.82 -7.98
C ARG A 71 -9.04 -8.43 -6.66
N MET A 72 -7.77 -8.25 -6.32
CA MET A 72 -7.25 -8.59 -5.01
C MET A 72 -7.65 -7.49 -4.02
N ARG A 73 -8.08 -7.87 -2.83
CA ARG A 73 -8.34 -6.92 -1.75
C ARG A 73 -7.16 -6.82 -0.79
N MET A 74 -6.66 -7.98 -0.37
CA MET A 74 -5.60 -8.02 0.62
C MET A 74 -4.81 -9.31 0.49
N VAL A 75 -3.50 -9.21 0.70
CA VAL A 75 -2.59 -10.35 0.82
C VAL A 75 -1.87 -10.21 2.14
N VAL A 76 -1.76 -11.31 2.87
CA VAL A 76 -0.98 -11.38 4.10
C VAL A 76 0.02 -12.52 3.95
N ILE A 77 1.29 -12.21 4.16
CA ILE A 77 2.36 -13.21 4.18
C ILE A 77 2.98 -13.20 5.57
N GLU A 78 2.94 -14.34 6.22
CA GLU A 78 3.63 -14.53 7.49
C GLU A 78 4.93 -15.28 7.24
N VAL A 79 6.02 -14.75 7.76
CA VAL A 79 7.33 -15.40 7.73
C VAL A 79 7.91 -15.41 9.15
N ASN A 80 8.98 -16.17 9.36
CA ASN A 80 9.69 -16.03 10.62
C ASN A 80 10.22 -14.60 10.74
N GLY A 81 9.83 -13.92 11.77
CA GLY A 81 10.24 -12.54 12.02
C GLY A 81 9.16 -11.49 11.75
N GLY A 82 8.12 -11.80 10.98
CA GLY A 82 7.10 -10.81 10.77
C GLY A 82 6.11 -11.09 9.66
N PHE A 83 5.48 -10.01 9.21
CA PHE A 83 4.40 -10.06 8.24
C PHE A 83 4.59 -9.04 7.14
N MET A 84 4.10 -9.37 5.96
CA MET A 84 3.87 -8.38 4.90
C MET A 84 2.38 -8.35 4.61
N TYR A 85 1.83 -7.15 4.64
CA TYR A 85 0.43 -6.89 4.28
C TYR A 85 0.42 -6.08 3.00
N LEU A 86 -0.42 -6.49 2.04
CA LEU A 86 -0.60 -5.75 0.79
C LEU A 86 -2.09 -5.53 0.56
N MET A 87 -2.47 -4.30 0.31
CA MET A 87 -3.88 -3.94 0.13
C MET A 87 -4.05 -3.02 -1.07
N ALA A 88 -5.07 -3.30 -1.88
CA ALA A 88 -5.37 -2.43 -3.02
C ALA A 88 -5.84 -1.05 -2.52
N ALA A 89 -5.33 0.00 -3.16
CA ALA A 89 -5.59 1.39 -2.76
C ALA A 89 -6.32 2.20 -3.84
N GLY A 90 -6.84 1.52 -4.87
CA GLY A 90 -7.50 2.20 -5.98
C GLY A 90 -6.54 2.86 -6.95
N ALA A 91 -7.05 3.27 -8.13
CA ALA A 91 -6.27 4.00 -9.14
C ALA A 91 -4.96 3.29 -9.54
N GLY A 92 -4.92 1.96 -9.48
CA GLY A 92 -3.72 1.20 -9.83
C GLY A 92 -2.62 1.22 -8.78
N ALA A 93 -2.93 1.62 -7.55
CA ALA A 93 -1.97 1.70 -6.46
C ALA A 93 -2.24 0.62 -5.41
N HIS A 94 -1.20 0.29 -4.65
CA HIS A 94 -1.28 -0.69 -3.57
C HIS A 94 -0.48 -0.18 -2.37
N LEU A 95 -0.99 -0.46 -1.18
CA LEU A 95 -0.31 -0.14 0.07
C LEU A 95 0.33 -1.41 0.60
N ALA A 96 1.62 -1.35 0.90
CA ALA A 96 2.36 -2.46 1.49
C ALA A 96 2.93 -2.05 2.84
N VAL A 97 2.74 -2.91 3.84
CA VAL A 97 3.25 -2.71 5.19
C VAL A 97 4.03 -3.94 5.60
N LEU A 98 5.27 -3.75 6.03
CA LEU A 98 6.06 -4.78 6.68
C LEU A 98 6.07 -4.52 8.18
N ALA A 99 5.77 -5.54 8.96
CA ALA A 99 5.68 -5.43 10.42
C ALA A 99 6.36 -6.60 11.10
N ASP A 100 6.88 -6.36 12.29
CA ASP A 100 7.51 -7.39 13.11
C ASP A 100 6.47 -8.33 13.71
N GLU A 101 6.93 -9.49 14.20
CA GLU A 101 6.06 -10.55 14.73
C GLU A 101 5.07 -10.10 15.79
N GLY A 102 5.43 -9.11 16.59
CA GLY A 102 4.58 -8.63 17.68
C GLY A 102 3.46 -7.68 17.26
N VAL A 103 3.30 -7.42 15.97
CA VAL A 103 2.31 -6.46 15.51
C VAL A 103 0.88 -6.91 15.82
N ASP A 104 0.02 -5.96 16.15
CA ASP A 104 -1.42 -6.20 16.29
C ASP A 104 -2.05 -6.26 14.89
N ALA A 105 -2.39 -7.45 14.43
CA ALA A 105 -2.92 -7.67 13.08
C ALA A 105 -4.25 -6.93 12.85
N GLY A 106 -5.10 -6.87 13.87
CA GLY A 106 -6.36 -6.13 13.75
C GLY A 106 -6.14 -4.65 13.58
N LEU A 107 -5.18 -4.10 14.31
CA LEU A 107 -4.84 -2.69 14.22
C LEU A 107 -4.24 -2.36 12.84
N VAL A 108 -3.31 -3.19 12.34
CA VAL A 108 -2.74 -3.02 11.01
C VAL A 108 -3.86 -2.99 9.96
N GLY A 109 -4.73 -4.01 9.97
CA GLY A 109 -5.81 -4.10 8.99
C GLY A 109 -6.73 -2.89 9.03
N GLY A 110 -7.13 -2.45 10.21
CA GLY A 110 -8.00 -1.30 10.36
C GLY A 110 -7.35 -0.01 9.87
N ARG A 111 -6.09 0.22 10.26
CA ARG A 111 -5.37 1.42 9.81
C ARG A 111 -5.09 1.40 8.32
N MET A 112 -4.79 0.24 7.76
CA MET A 112 -4.58 0.12 6.33
C MET A 112 -5.87 0.44 5.55
N ARG A 113 -7.03 -0.06 6.01
CA ARG A 113 -8.30 0.25 5.34
C ARG A 113 -8.59 1.74 5.33
N ASP A 114 -8.36 2.41 6.46
CA ASP A 114 -8.53 3.86 6.54
C ASP A 114 -7.58 4.59 5.58
N LEU A 115 -6.34 4.13 5.53
CA LEU A 115 -5.32 4.77 4.70
C LEU A 115 -5.57 4.56 3.21
N VAL A 116 -5.98 3.34 2.79
CA VAL A 116 -6.23 3.09 1.37
C VAL A 116 -7.39 3.94 0.84
N ALA A 117 -8.39 4.22 1.67
CA ALA A 117 -9.47 5.12 1.27
C ALA A 117 -8.93 6.52 1.01
N ARG A 118 -8.06 7.01 1.88
CA ARG A 118 -7.44 8.34 1.74
C ARG A 118 -6.50 8.39 0.55
N ILE A 119 -5.72 7.36 0.32
CA ILE A 119 -4.83 7.27 -0.84
C ILE A 119 -5.65 7.27 -2.12
N GLY A 120 -6.72 6.49 -2.18
CA GLY A 120 -7.60 6.44 -3.34
C GLY A 120 -8.18 7.82 -3.67
N GLU A 121 -8.67 8.54 -2.67
CA GLU A 121 -9.17 9.89 -2.85
C GLU A 121 -8.07 10.82 -3.36
N HIS A 122 -6.89 10.73 -2.77
CA HIS A 122 -5.76 11.58 -3.14
C HIS A 122 -5.35 11.38 -4.60
N LEU A 123 -5.31 10.13 -5.05
CA LEU A 123 -4.88 9.80 -6.41
C LEU A 123 -5.96 10.10 -7.47
N THR A 124 -7.23 10.07 -7.10
CA THR A 124 -8.33 10.32 -8.04
C THR A 124 -8.74 11.78 -8.09
N SER A 125 -8.44 12.56 -7.06
CA SER A 125 -8.76 13.98 -7.04
C SER A 125 -7.83 14.76 -7.97
N PRO A 126 -8.35 15.69 -8.78
CA PRO A 126 -7.48 16.52 -9.60
C PRO A 126 -6.59 17.39 -8.71
N PRO A 127 -5.35 17.70 -9.15
CA PRO A 127 -4.51 18.63 -8.42
C PRO A 127 -5.19 19.98 -8.31
N ARG A 128 -5.06 20.65 -7.16
CA ARG A 128 -5.65 21.98 -6.97
C ARG A 128 -5.21 22.96 -8.02
N ASP A 129 -3.92 22.99 -8.29
CA ASP A 129 -3.34 23.91 -9.25
C ASP A 129 -3.88 23.66 -10.66
N GLY A 130 -4.03 22.38 -11.02
CA GLY A 130 -4.61 22.00 -12.29
C GLY A 130 -6.06 22.45 -12.41
N GLY A 131 -6.83 22.30 -11.34
CA GLY A 131 -8.21 22.74 -11.30
C GLY A 131 -8.35 24.26 -11.44
N LEU A 132 -7.43 24.99 -10.87
CA LEU A 132 -7.46 26.45 -10.91
C LEU A 132 -6.96 27.01 -12.22
N ALA A 133 -6.13 26.29 -12.92
CA ALA A 133 -5.58 26.74 -14.18
C ALA A 133 -6.64 26.83 -15.29
N VAL A 134 -7.77 26.24 -15.07
CA VAL A 134 -8.88 26.28 -16.00
C VAL A 134 -9.81 27.45 -15.66
#